data_49fe43f569dc74804a60b9bc564833e0
#
_entry.id   49fe43f569dc74804a60b9bc564833e0
#
_cell.length_a   1.000
_cell.length_b   1.000
_cell.length_c   1.000
_cell.angle_alpha   90.00
_cell.angle_beta   90.00
_cell.angle_gamma   90.00
#
_symmetry.space_group_name_H-M   'P 1'
#
loop_
_entity.id
_entity.type
_entity.pdbx_description
1 polymer ?
#
loop_
_entity_poly.entity_id
_entity_poly.type
_entity_poly.pdbx_seq_one_letter_code
_entity_poly.pdbx_strand_id
1 'polypeptide(L)'
;MKGTCPCGGVSVTVPRKPGYLNSCDCTLCFRLGALWGYFDPADVTVEGETRAFRRTDIEVWLQTNFCPTCSAVVSWTAVRDLGAPRMGVNMRLFDPDALVGLPIRFPNGRDWGDDTEEYPPPRHAEVPFARDGPF
;
A
#
# COMPACT_ATOMS: atom_id res chain seq x y z
N MET A 1 1.49 -15.65 -1.53
CA MET A 1 0.40 -15.16 -2.42
C MET A 1 1.02 -14.40 -3.56
N LYS A 2 0.43 -14.45 -4.76
CA LYS A 2 0.89 -13.70 -5.93
C LYS A 2 -0.22 -12.79 -6.45
N GLY A 3 0.10 -11.51 -6.68
CA GLY A 3 -0.74 -10.52 -7.32
C GLY A 3 -0.12 -10.08 -8.63
N THR A 4 -0.94 -9.55 -9.56
CA THR A 4 -0.50 -9.16 -10.90
C THR A 4 -1.21 -7.89 -11.33
N CYS A 5 -0.51 -6.98 -11.98
CA CYS A 5 -1.13 -5.79 -12.55
C CYS A 5 -2.03 -6.14 -13.74
N PRO A 6 -2.99 -5.29 -14.12
CA PRO A 6 -3.99 -5.60 -15.17
C PRO A 6 -3.40 -6.02 -16.51
N CYS A 7 -2.24 -5.50 -16.91
CA CYS A 7 -1.60 -5.89 -18.18
C CYS A 7 -0.72 -7.15 -18.07
N GLY A 8 -0.52 -7.69 -16.88
CA GLY A 8 0.34 -8.84 -16.62
C GLY A 8 1.85 -8.54 -16.62
N GLY A 9 2.26 -7.31 -16.90
CA GLY A 9 3.68 -6.93 -17.02
C GLY A 9 4.45 -6.89 -15.69
N VAL A 10 3.74 -6.73 -14.57
CA VAL A 10 4.33 -6.73 -13.23
C VAL A 10 3.57 -7.66 -12.32
N SER A 11 4.29 -8.51 -11.60
CA SER A 11 3.71 -9.34 -10.54
C SER A 11 4.46 -9.13 -9.22
N VAL A 12 3.76 -9.34 -8.12
CA VAL A 12 4.31 -9.27 -6.77
C VAL A 12 3.94 -10.51 -5.99
N THR A 13 4.93 -11.12 -5.35
CA THR A 13 4.76 -12.30 -4.50
C THR A 13 5.07 -11.92 -3.07
N VAL A 14 4.16 -12.25 -2.16
CA VAL A 14 4.30 -12.06 -0.71
C VAL A 14 4.21 -13.42 0.00
N PRO A 15 4.90 -13.59 1.17
CA PRO A 15 5.01 -14.89 1.82
C PRO A 15 3.69 -15.38 2.45
N ARG A 16 2.81 -14.44 2.84
CA ARG A 16 1.56 -14.70 3.57
C ARG A 16 0.56 -13.59 3.37
N LYS A 17 -0.65 -13.77 3.88
CA LYS A 17 -1.62 -12.67 4.00
C LYS A 17 -1.07 -11.60 4.97
N PRO A 18 -1.29 -10.32 4.70
CA PRO A 18 -0.96 -9.27 5.69
C PRO A 18 -1.86 -9.40 6.91
N GLY A 19 -1.42 -8.88 8.06
CA GLY A 19 -2.23 -8.89 9.27
C GLY A 19 -3.47 -7.97 9.18
N TYR A 20 -3.41 -6.98 8.31
CA TYR A 20 -4.50 -6.02 8.03
C TYR A 20 -4.26 -5.34 6.69
N LEU A 21 -5.31 -4.71 6.18
CA LEU A 21 -5.29 -3.84 5.01
C LEU A 21 -5.37 -2.38 5.49
N ASN A 22 -4.60 -1.50 4.87
CA ASN A 22 -4.53 -0.11 5.26
C ASN A 22 -5.10 0.80 4.16
N SER A 23 -6.24 1.43 4.45
CA SER A 23 -6.92 2.42 3.60
C SER A 23 -6.60 3.84 4.09
N CYS A 24 -5.40 4.31 3.79
CA CYS A 24 -4.93 5.65 4.17
C CYS A 24 -5.59 6.73 3.30
N ASP A 25 -6.00 7.84 3.91
CA ASP A 25 -6.62 8.98 3.22
C ASP A 25 -5.67 10.16 2.97
N CYS A 26 -4.36 9.99 3.20
CA CYS A 26 -3.41 11.05 2.87
C CYS A 26 -3.53 11.44 1.39
N THR A 27 -3.07 12.63 1.06
CA THR A 27 -3.21 13.22 -0.28
C THR A 27 -2.58 12.37 -1.40
N LEU A 28 -1.65 11.49 -1.07
CA LEU A 28 -1.08 10.53 -2.01
C LEU A 28 -1.91 9.25 -2.09
N CYS A 29 -2.08 8.53 -0.97
CA CYS A 29 -2.72 7.21 -0.97
C CYS A 29 -4.16 7.25 -1.46
N PHE A 30 -4.91 8.31 -1.10
CA PHE A 30 -6.27 8.52 -1.56
C PHE A 30 -6.34 8.64 -3.10
N ARG A 31 -5.42 9.40 -3.70
CA ARG A 31 -5.37 9.57 -5.17
C ARG A 31 -4.90 8.33 -5.91
N LEU A 32 -4.06 7.51 -5.28
CA LEU A 32 -3.61 6.25 -5.85
C LEU A 32 -4.67 5.14 -5.78
N GLY A 33 -5.68 5.29 -4.93
CA GLY A 33 -6.69 4.26 -4.68
C GLY A 33 -6.11 2.96 -4.14
N ALA A 34 -4.97 3.05 -3.45
CA ALA A 34 -4.24 1.87 -2.98
C ALA A 34 -4.79 1.34 -1.66
N LEU A 35 -4.76 0.03 -1.52
CA LEU A 35 -5.06 -0.70 -0.30
C LEU A 35 -3.78 -1.44 0.14
N TRP A 36 -3.13 -0.96 1.20
CA TRP A 36 -1.79 -1.42 1.54
C TRP A 36 -1.79 -2.63 2.48
N GLY A 37 -1.01 -3.66 2.13
CA GLY A 37 -0.49 -4.66 3.07
C GLY A 37 0.99 -4.38 3.34
N TYR A 38 1.46 -4.64 4.55
CA TYR A 38 2.84 -4.33 4.95
C TYR A 38 3.67 -5.58 5.15
N PHE A 39 4.90 -5.52 4.66
CA PHE A 39 5.85 -6.63 4.67
C PHE A 39 7.28 -6.14 4.88
N ASP A 40 8.17 -7.04 5.29
CA ASP A 40 9.60 -6.83 5.18
C ASP A 40 9.97 -6.87 3.68
N PRO A 41 10.74 -5.90 3.16
CA PRO A 41 11.18 -5.92 1.77
C PRO A 41 11.95 -7.18 1.37
N ALA A 42 12.65 -7.82 2.32
CA ALA A 42 13.36 -9.06 2.08
C ALA A 42 12.45 -10.25 1.74
N ASP A 43 11.19 -10.20 2.15
CA ASP A 43 10.20 -11.25 1.95
C ASP A 43 9.34 -11.04 0.69
N VAL A 44 9.50 -9.93 -0.01
CA VAL A 44 8.67 -9.57 -1.18
C VAL A 44 9.48 -9.69 -2.46
N THR A 45 8.92 -10.40 -3.43
CA THR A 45 9.49 -10.49 -4.77
C THR A 45 8.63 -9.72 -5.75
N VAL A 46 9.21 -8.77 -6.47
CA VAL A 46 8.56 -8.05 -7.57
C VAL A 46 9.25 -8.46 -8.88
N GLU A 47 8.47 -8.94 -9.83
CA GLU A 47 8.93 -9.34 -11.16
C GLU A 47 8.33 -8.41 -12.22
N GLY A 48 9.12 -8.04 -13.20
CA GLY A 48 8.76 -7.08 -14.22
C GLY A 48 9.31 -5.68 -13.95
N GLU A 49 9.27 -4.83 -15.00
CA GLU A 49 9.76 -3.46 -14.90
C GLU A 49 8.79 -2.58 -14.12
N THR A 50 9.31 -1.81 -13.17
CA THR A 50 8.55 -0.76 -12.49
C THR A 50 9.24 0.59 -12.64
N ARG A 51 8.45 1.67 -12.59
CA ARG A 51 8.94 3.03 -12.43
C ARG A 51 8.53 3.57 -11.09
N ALA A 52 9.30 4.52 -10.58
CA ALA A 52 9.07 5.13 -9.29
C ALA A 52 8.59 6.57 -9.42
N PHE A 53 7.66 6.96 -8.57
CA PHE A 53 7.24 8.35 -8.36
C PHE A 53 7.59 8.77 -6.93
N ARG A 54 8.23 9.93 -6.82
CA ARG A 54 8.50 10.62 -5.55
C ARG A 54 7.81 11.97 -5.55
N ARG A 55 7.15 12.31 -4.46
CA ARG A 55 6.60 13.66 -4.27
C ARG A 55 7.72 14.68 -4.22
N THR A 56 7.44 15.89 -4.67
CA THR A 56 8.37 17.03 -4.67
C THR A 56 7.87 18.21 -3.84
N ASP A 57 6.68 18.11 -3.29
CA ASP A 57 5.99 19.13 -2.52
C ASP A 57 6.16 19.01 -1.01
N ILE A 58 6.70 17.89 -0.56
CA ILE A 58 7.01 17.60 0.85
C ILE A 58 8.34 16.87 0.98
N GLU A 59 8.85 16.75 2.19
CA GLU A 59 9.95 15.86 2.49
C GLU A 59 9.55 14.40 2.26
N VAL A 60 10.33 13.68 1.46
CA VAL A 60 9.99 12.35 0.98
C VAL A 60 10.67 11.25 1.79
N TRP A 61 9.87 10.36 2.35
CA TRP A 61 10.30 9.16 3.08
C TRP A 61 10.12 7.87 2.29
N LEU A 62 9.25 7.90 1.29
CA LEU A 62 8.94 6.74 0.45
C LEU A 62 8.69 7.15 -1.00
N GLN A 63 8.83 6.18 -1.90
CA GLN A 63 8.43 6.29 -3.29
C GLN A 63 7.36 5.25 -3.62
N THR A 64 6.46 5.58 -4.53
CA THR A 64 5.51 4.62 -5.09
C THR A 64 6.07 4.02 -6.38
N ASN A 65 5.92 2.71 -6.54
CA ASN A 65 6.37 1.98 -7.71
C ASN A 65 5.15 1.53 -8.52
N PHE A 66 5.18 1.74 -9.81
CA PHE A 66 4.05 1.47 -10.70
C PHE A 66 4.50 0.77 -12.00
N CYS A 67 3.58 0.04 -12.62
CA CYS A 67 3.79 -0.58 -13.92
C CYS A 67 3.87 0.51 -15.00
N PRO A 68 4.93 0.57 -15.82
CA PRO A 68 5.05 1.59 -16.86
C PRO A 68 4.06 1.40 -18.01
N THR A 69 3.46 0.22 -18.17
CA THR A 69 2.52 -0.09 -19.25
C THR A 69 1.08 0.27 -18.88
N CYS A 70 0.59 -0.20 -17.73
CA CYS A 70 -0.81 0.01 -17.32
C CYS A 70 -1.00 1.02 -16.19
N SER A 71 0.08 1.60 -15.67
CA SER A 71 0.11 2.59 -14.58
C SER A 71 -0.43 2.07 -13.23
N ALA A 72 -0.70 0.78 -13.09
CA ALA A 72 -1.12 0.21 -11.82
C ALA A 72 -0.03 0.40 -10.77
N VAL A 73 -0.40 0.96 -9.61
CA VAL A 73 0.51 1.10 -8.47
C VAL A 73 0.71 -0.28 -7.84
N VAL A 74 1.97 -0.68 -7.70
CA VAL A 74 2.38 -2.01 -7.23
C VAL A 74 2.73 -1.99 -5.76
N SER A 75 3.57 -1.05 -5.36
CA SER A 75 4.12 -0.97 -4.01
C SER A 75 4.56 0.45 -3.67
N TRP A 76 4.88 0.66 -2.40
CA TRP A 76 5.79 1.73 -2.02
C TRP A 76 7.02 1.15 -1.34
N THR A 77 8.16 1.81 -1.53
CA THR A 77 9.43 1.46 -0.88
C THR A 77 10.01 2.68 -0.19
N ALA A 78 10.74 2.45 0.90
CA ALA A 78 11.40 3.51 1.65
C ALA A 78 12.57 4.09 0.84
N VAL A 79 12.73 5.42 0.90
CA VAL A 79 13.89 6.15 0.37
C VAL A 79 14.79 6.69 1.48
N ARG A 80 14.36 6.51 2.73
CA ARG A 80 15.08 6.84 3.97
C ARG A 80 14.92 5.70 4.95
N ASP A 81 15.73 5.71 6.00
CA ASP A 81 15.60 4.77 7.11
C ASP A 81 14.29 5.05 7.88
N LEU A 82 13.42 4.05 7.95
CA LEU A 82 12.16 4.10 8.69
C LEU A 82 12.29 3.55 10.13
N GLY A 83 13.51 3.21 10.57
CA GLY A 83 13.77 2.58 11.86
C GLY A 83 13.51 1.06 11.87
N ALA A 84 12.78 0.52 10.91
CA ALA A 84 12.57 -0.90 10.69
C ALA A 84 12.33 -1.19 9.20
N PRO A 85 12.76 -2.34 8.67
CA PRO A 85 12.49 -2.74 7.29
C PRO A 85 10.99 -2.83 7.05
N ARG A 86 10.48 -2.04 6.10
CA ARG A 86 9.05 -2.01 5.77
C ARG A 86 8.81 -1.53 4.36
N MET A 87 7.91 -2.21 3.66
CA MET A 87 7.32 -1.74 2.41
C MET A 87 5.81 -1.97 2.41
N GLY A 88 5.10 -1.21 1.60
CA GLY A 88 3.70 -1.45 1.31
C GLY A 88 3.51 -2.11 -0.04
N VAL A 89 2.69 -3.14 -0.08
CA VAL A 89 2.26 -3.80 -1.31
C VAL A 89 0.79 -3.47 -1.54
N ASN A 90 0.44 -3.10 -2.76
CA ASN A 90 -0.95 -2.81 -3.11
C ASN A 90 -1.76 -4.12 -3.23
N MET A 91 -2.55 -4.40 -2.22
CA MET A 91 -3.33 -5.64 -2.14
C MET A 91 -4.48 -5.69 -3.16
N ARG A 92 -4.81 -4.60 -3.84
CA ARG A 92 -5.77 -4.60 -4.97
C ARG A 92 -5.26 -5.33 -6.22
N LEU A 93 -4.00 -5.74 -6.24
CA LEU A 93 -3.42 -6.59 -7.30
C LEU A 93 -3.67 -8.07 -7.08
N PHE A 94 -4.17 -8.45 -5.91
CA PHE A 94 -4.43 -9.83 -5.53
C PHE A 94 -5.89 -10.21 -5.74
N ASP A 95 -6.15 -11.52 -5.79
CA ASP A 95 -7.51 -12.03 -5.81
C ASP A 95 -8.28 -11.51 -4.58
N PRO A 96 -9.41 -10.80 -4.75
CA PRO A 96 -10.19 -10.28 -3.66
C PRO A 96 -10.70 -11.38 -2.71
N ASP A 97 -10.99 -12.58 -3.22
CA ASP A 97 -11.43 -13.70 -2.39
C ASP A 97 -10.36 -14.13 -1.37
N ALA A 98 -9.09 -13.94 -1.71
CA ALA A 98 -7.99 -14.18 -0.79
C ALA A 98 -7.91 -13.16 0.35
N LEU A 99 -8.53 -12.00 0.21
CA LEU A 99 -8.51 -10.90 1.19
C LEU A 99 -9.71 -10.88 2.12
N VAL A 100 -10.76 -11.63 1.79
CA VAL A 100 -12.01 -11.66 2.59
C VAL A 100 -11.71 -11.93 4.07
N GLY A 101 -12.31 -11.13 4.95
CA GLY A 101 -12.19 -11.22 6.39
C GLY A 101 -10.96 -10.50 6.99
N LEU A 102 -10.00 -10.05 6.18
CA LEU A 102 -8.89 -9.25 6.69
C LEU A 102 -9.41 -7.90 7.23
N PRO A 103 -8.96 -7.45 8.41
CA PRO A 103 -9.38 -6.15 8.93
C PRO A 103 -8.84 -5.02 8.05
N ILE A 104 -9.68 -4.07 7.73
CA ILE A 104 -9.30 -2.82 7.07
C ILE A 104 -9.17 -1.74 8.14
N ARG A 105 -8.02 -1.11 8.19
CA ARG A 105 -7.72 0.06 9.02
C ARG A 105 -7.84 1.34 8.21
N PHE A 106 -8.33 2.39 8.84
CA PHE A 106 -8.56 3.70 8.24
C PHE A 106 -7.73 4.78 8.96
N PRO A 107 -6.39 4.79 8.79
CA PRO A 107 -5.58 5.83 9.41
C PRO A 107 -5.93 7.19 8.84
N ASN A 108 -5.86 8.20 9.70
CA ASN A 108 -6.05 9.59 9.32
C ASN A 108 -4.73 10.20 8.85
N GLY A 109 -4.30 9.81 7.66
CA GLY A 109 -3.05 10.30 7.07
C GLY A 109 -3.12 11.75 6.58
N ARG A 110 -4.33 12.29 6.39
CA ARG A 110 -4.53 13.67 5.94
C ARG A 110 -4.21 14.68 7.02
N ASP A 111 -4.58 14.37 8.26
CA ASP A 111 -4.37 15.26 9.40
C ASP A 111 -3.03 15.02 10.11
N TRP A 112 -2.27 14.02 9.64
CA TRP A 112 -0.93 13.78 10.14
C TRP A 112 0.03 14.78 9.48
N GLY A 113 0.60 15.67 10.28
CA GLY A 113 1.55 16.68 9.84
C GLY A 113 2.92 16.51 10.47
N ASP A 114 3.91 17.18 9.91
CA ASP A 114 5.30 17.13 10.39
C ASP A 114 5.46 17.69 11.82
N ASP A 115 4.49 18.48 12.29
CA ASP A 115 4.49 19.13 13.61
C ASP A 115 3.83 18.28 14.71
N THR A 116 3.33 17.09 14.40
CA THR A 116 2.64 16.22 15.36
C THR A 116 3.47 14.99 15.67
N GLU A 117 3.88 14.83 16.92
CA GLU A 117 4.58 13.62 17.41
C GLU A 117 3.66 12.39 17.46
N GLU A 118 2.35 12.61 17.60
CA GLU A 118 1.37 11.54 17.67
C GLU A 118 0.58 11.40 16.37
N TYR A 119 0.42 10.15 15.95
CA TYR A 119 -0.43 9.82 14.82
C TYR A 119 -1.89 10.13 15.21
N PRO A 120 -2.65 10.89 14.40
CA PRO A 120 -4.04 11.19 14.73
C PRO A 120 -4.88 9.91 14.81
N PRO A 121 -5.97 9.91 15.60
CA PRO A 121 -6.83 8.75 15.74
C PRO A 121 -7.39 8.30 14.36
N PRO A 122 -7.65 7.00 14.19
CA PRO A 122 -8.23 6.50 12.95
C PRO A 122 -9.60 7.13 12.68
N ARG A 123 -9.93 7.32 11.40
CA ARG A 123 -11.20 7.94 10.95
C ARG A 123 -12.43 7.10 11.27
N HIS A 124 -12.25 5.79 11.24
CA HIS A 124 -13.31 4.79 11.46
C HIS A 124 -12.76 3.61 12.25
N ALA A 125 -13.68 2.87 12.89
CA ALA A 125 -13.35 1.55 13.39
C ALA A 125 -12.93 0.59 12.26
N GLU A 126 -12.13 -0.42 12.59
CA GLU A 126 -11.77 -1.47 11.64
C GLU A 126 -13.03 -2.21 11.17
N VAL A 127 -13.05 -2.56 9.89
CA VAL A 127 -14.10 -3.41 9.31
C VAL A 127 -13.46 -4.57 8.54
N PRO A 128 -14.10 -5.74 8.46
CA PRO A 128 -13.58 -6.83 7.64
C PRO A 128 -13.69 -6.48 6.16
N PHE A 129 -12.68 -6.85 5.38
CA PHE A 129 -12.76 -6.78 3.93
C PHE A 129 -13.85 -7.72 3.44
N ALA A 130 -14.77 -7.20 2.64
CA ALA A 130 -15.80 -7.97 1.95
C ALA A 130 -15.68 -7.72 0.45
N ARG A 131 -15.84 -8.79 -0.35
CA ARG A 131 -15.75 -8.70 -1.82
C ARG A 131 -16.77 -7.70 -2.40
N ASP A 132 -17.97 -7.70 -1.83
CA ASP A 132 -19.08 -6.83 -2.23
C ASP A 132 -19.16 -5.54 -1.39
N GLY A 133 -18.11 -5.26 -0.62
CA GLY A 133 -18.00 -4.06 0.20
C GLY A 133 -17.70 -2.80 -0.62
N PRO A 134 -17.80 -1.63 0.00
CA PRO A 134 -17.64 -0.32 -0.68
C PRO A 134 -16.18 0.04 -1.01
N PHE A 135 -15.25 -0.92 -1.01
CA PHE A 135 -13.81 -0.69 -1.19
C PHE A 135 -13.26 -1.32 -2.45
#